data_00d6a8de513fabeb9715739b756b8632
#
_entry.id   00d6a8de513fabeb9715739b756b8632
#
_cell.length_a   1.000
_cell.length_b   1.000
_cell.length_c   1.000
_cell.angle_alpha   90.00
_cell.angle_beta   90.00
_cell.angle_gamma   90.00
#
_symmetry.space_group_name_H-M   'P 1'
#
loop_
_entity.id
_entity.type
_entity.pdbx_description
1 polymer ?
#
loop_
_entity_poly.entity_id
_entity_poly.type
_entity_poly.pdbx_seq_one_letter_code
_entity_poly.pdbx_strand_id
1 'polypeptide(L)'
;ISIGLVGSEMCIRDRGMVANQSEIVNDHIAFRTMGVKNLGIKSFEKIFIEHGYKKMDFYHFDLKKLDAYWYAPPSSDLPRIFISELKVNYLSTTAQKIIMKYTDSVKSDPVDGIDLNNSKQVSEYLQTPLWRLPTLKDYDDLMSESEYAAWVIYNRYYLNHYTISVHDLPGEYCNLEKFNHFVKSLGIKLNKSGGEVKVSKDKLLRQSSSVANQIEASFQNGEKKLIAGSYVEFAERSILPEFINLNKSQIMRKHRREGFETGNADKIFESTFT
;
A
#
# COMPACT_ATOMS: atom_id res chain seq x y z
N ILE A 1 6.53 12.25 -0.28
CA ILE A 1 5.43 11.88 -1.21
C ILE A 1 6.06 11.72 -2.59
N SER A 2 5.98 10.55 -3.20
CA SER A 2 6.53 10.37 -4.54
C SER A 2 5.73 11.20 -5.55
N ILE A 3 6.44 11.80 -6.52
CA ILE A 3 5.84 12.67 -7.55
C ILE A 3 4.68 11.97 -8.29
N GLY A 4 4.71 10.65 -8.41
CA GLY A 4 3.65 9.88 -9.07
C GLY A 4 2.35 9.77 -8.27
N LEU A 5 2.42 9.74 -6.94
CA LEU A 5 1.24 9.75 -6.08
C LEU A 5 0.51 11.09 -6.20
N VAL A 6 1.25 12.19 -6.09
CA VAL A 6 0.73 13.55 -6.25
C VAL A 6 0.17 13.77 -7.67
N GLY A 7 0.82 13.21 -8.69
CA GLY A 7 0.40 13.35 -10.10
C GLY A 7 -0.99 12.78 -10.37
N SER A 8 -1.34 11.62 -9.81
CA SER A 8 -2.67 11.01 -10.04
C SER A 8 -3.80 11.82 -9.41
N GLU A 9 -3.62 12.31 -8.19
CA GLU A 9 -4.61 13.17 -7.51
C GLU A 9 -4.73 14.53 -8.20
N MET A 10 -3.61 15.12 -8.63
CA MET A 10 -3.61 16.36 -9.42
C MET A 10 -4.36 16.16 -10.75
N CYS A 11 -4.15 15.05 -11.45
CA CYS A 11 -4.86 14.77 -12.70
C CYS A 11 -6.38 14.68 -12.52
N ILE A 12 -6.84 14.05 -11.43
CA ILE A 12 -8.26 13.94 -11.10
C ILE A 12 -8.85 15.33 -10.85
N ARG A 13 -8.17 16.17 -10.08
CA ARG A 13 -8.57 17.56 -9.82
C ARG A 13 -8.51 18.43 -11.06
N ASP A 14 -7.40 18.43 -11.79
CA ASP A 14 -7.14 19.34 -12.92
C ASP A 14 -8.07 19.06 -14.11
N ARG A 15 -8.67 17.86 -14.17
CA ARG A 15 -9.72 17.50 -15.13
C ARG A 15 -11.13 17.80 -14.65
N GLY A 16 -11.27 18.45 -13.47
CA GLY A 16 -12.58 18.90 -12.95
C GLY A 16 -13.48 17.78 -12.45
N MET A 17 -12.94 16.59 -12.15
CA MET A 17 -13.73 15.51 -11.55
C MET A 17 -14.10 15.83 -10.09
N VAL A 18 -13.19 16.48 -9.38
CA VAL A 18 -13.40 17.01 -8.03
C VAL A 18 -12.91 18.46 -7.98
N ALA A 19 -13.56 19.30 -7.18
CA ALA A 19 -13.15 20.68 -7.06
C ALA A 19 -11.87 20.82 -6.21
N ASN A 20 -11.69 19.93 -5.23
CA ASN A 20 -10.56 19.91 -4.32
C ASN A 20 -10.03 18.49 -4.13
N GLN A 21 -8.73 18.38 -3.85
CA GLN A 21 -8.09 17.09 -3.53
C GLN A 21 -8.70 16.42 -2.28
N SER A 22 -9.21 17.20 -1.33
CA SER A 22 -9.91 16.71 -0.13
C SER A 22 -11.24 16.01 -0.42
N GLU A 23 -11.77 16.11 -1.64
CA GLU A 23 -12.98 15.38 -2.07
C GLU A 23 -12.67 13.97 -2.57
N ILE A 24 -11.38 13.63 -2.75
CA ILE A 24 -10.96 12.28 -3.12
C ILE A 24 -10.96 11.40 -1.87
N VAL A 25 -11.88 10.46 -1.81
CA VAL A 25 -11.96 9.51 -0.71
C VAL A 25 -10.92 8.42 -0.88
N ASN A 26 -10.09 8.22 0.13
CA ASN A 26 -9.15 7.11 0.17
C ASN A 26 -9.82 5.85 0.75
N ASP A 27 -9.82 4.75 -0.01
CA ASP A 27 -10.32 3.45 0.45
C ASP A 27 -9.41 2.85 1.51
N HIS A 28 -8.10 2.78 1.23
CA HIS A 28 -7.08 2.31 2.16
C HIS A 28 -5.69 2.83 1.82
N ILE A 29 -4.81 2.68 2.80
CA ILE A 29 -3.37 2.99 2.71
C ILE A 29 -2.62 1.73 3.09
N ALA A 30 -1.54 1.39 2.36
CA ALA A 30 -0.79 0.16 2.58
C ALA A 30 0.69 0.41 2.86
N PHE A 31 1.20 -0.37 3.80
CA PHE A 31 2.59 -0.38 4.22
C PHE A 31 3.20 -1.77 4.10
N ARG A 32 4.50 -1.80 3.81
CA ARG A 32 5.32 -3.01 3.78
C ARG A 32 6.29 -3.00 4.95
N THR A 33 6.41 -4.11 5.66
CA THR A 33 7.32 -4.22 6.80
C THR A 33 8.20 -5.48 6.71
N MET A 34 9.23 -5.56 7.57
CA MET A 34 10.13 -6.71 7.67
C MET A 34 9.88 -7.46 8.98
N GLY A 35 9.67 -8.77 8.92
CA GLY A 35 9.52 -9.65 10.07
C GLY A 35 10.86 -9.96 10.73
N VAL A 36 11.48 -8.96 11.33
CA VAL A 36 12.73 -9.06 12.10
C VAL A 36 12.54 -8.46 13.49
N LYS A 37 13.51 -8.72 14.39
CA LYS A 37 13.45 -8.23 15.77
C LYS A 37 13.27 -6.70 15.81
N ASN A 38 12.44 -6.22 16.70
CA ASN A 38 12.11 -4.81 16.97
C ASN A 38 11.39 -4.08 15.82
N LEU A 39 10.98 -4.77 14.78
CA LEU A 39 10.35 -4.24 13.58
C LEU A 39 9.11 -5.09 13.22
N GLY A 40 8.55 -4.87 12.05
CA GLY A 40 7.41 -5.65 11.55
C GLY A 40 6.05 -5.09 11.95
N ILE A 41 5.01 -5.90 11.73
CA ILE A 41 3.61 -5.49 12.00
C ILE A 41 3.43 -5.09 13.45
N LYS A 42 3.94 -5.88 14.41
CA LYS A 42 3.75 -5.63 15.85
C LYS A 42 4.29 -4.29 16.33
N SER A 43 5.35 -3.79 15.72
CA SER A 43 5.88 -2.47 15.98
C SER A 43 5.02 -1.40 15.30
N PHE A 44 4.83 -1.55 14.00
CA PHE A 44 4.22 -0.52 13.16
C PHE A 44 2.73 -0.30 13.46
N GLU A 45 1.98 -1.35 13.81
CA GLU A 45 0.56 -1.27 14.13
C GLU A 45 0.23 -0.40 15.36
N LYS A 46 1.19 -0.23 16.27
CA LYS A 46 1.02 0.59 17.49
C LYS A 46 0.54 2.01 17.14
N ILE A 47 1.07 2.58 16.06
CA ILE A 47 0.70 3.92 15.56
C ILE A 47 -0.81 4.00 15.31
N PHE A 48 -1.38 3.02 14.66
CA PHE A 48 -2.79 3.03 14.26
C PHE A 48 -3.71 2.61 15.42
N ILE A 49 -3.29 1.62 16.21
CA ILE A 49 -4.07 1.18 17.39
C ILE A 49 -4.24 2.32 18.40
N GLU A 50 -3.18 3.10 18.65
CA GLU A 50 -3.25 4.29 19.53
C GLU A 50 -4.32 5.29 19.06
N HIS A 51 -4.49 5.43 17.75
CA HIS A 51 -5.50 6.30 17.15
C HIS A 51 -6.87 5.63 16.93
N GLY A 52 -7.14 4.52 17.62
CA GLY A 52 -8.45 3.86 17.66
C GLY A 52 -8.74 2.93 16.49
N TYR A 53 -7.77 2.65 15.63
CA TYR A 53 -7.93 1.61 14.61
C TYR A 53 -8.04 0.23 15.24
N LYS A 54 -8.91 -0.60 14.69
CA LYS A 54 -9.14 -1.97 15.16
C LYS A 54 -8.50 -2.97 14.20
N LYS A 55 -7.63 -3.83 14.73
CA LYS A 55 -7.06 -4.96 14.00
C LYS A 55 -8.15 -5.94 13.59
N MET A 56 -8.17 -6.30 12.32
CA MET A 56 -9.20 -7.15 11.69
C MET A 56 -8.58 -8.45 11.15
N ASP A 57 -8.99 -8.87 9.96
CA ASP A 57 -8.64 -10.16 9.39
C ASP A 57 -7.14 -10.34 9.10
N PHE A 58 -6.70 -11.57 9.29
CA PHE A 58 -5.37 -12.04 8.93
C PHE A 58 -5.34 -12.58 7.51
N TYR A 59 -4.27 -12.29 6.79
CA TYR A 59 -3.99 -12.80 5.44
C TYR A 59 -2.61 -13.43 5.40
N HIS A 60 -2.51 -14.57 4.71
CA HIS A 60 -1.27 -15.26 4.48
C HIS A 60 -1.06 -15.47 2.97
N PHE A 61 0.16 -15.21 2.48
CA PHE A 61 0.54 -15.30 1.07
C PHE A 61 1.76 -16.22 0.97
N ASP A 62 1.51 -17.51 0.81
CA ASP A 62 2.56 -18.56 0.81
C ASP A 62 3.67 -18.27 -0.20
N LEU A 63 3.31 -18.02 -1.46
CA LEU A 63 4.28 -17.82 -2.54
C LEU A 63 5.15 -16.58 -2.33
N LYS A 64 4.61 -15.57 -1.70
CA LYS A 64 5.33 -14.30 -1.43
C LYS A 64 5.95 -14.26 -0.05
N LYS A 65 5.70 -15.30 0.78
CA LYS A 65 6.18 -15.41 2.16
C LYS A 65 5.78 -14.19 3.01
N LEU A 66 4.51 -13.75 2.88
CA LEU A 66 3.99 -12.58 3.58
C LEU A 66 2.86 -12.96 4.53
N ASP A 67 2.84 -12.29 5.67
CA ASP A 67 1.67 -12.18 6.54
C ASP A 67 1.15 -10.75 6.50
N ALA A 68 -0.15 -10.55 6.67
CA ALA A 68 -0.73 -9.20 6.68
C ALA A 68 -1.97 -9.11 7.56
N TYR A 69 -2.27 -7.90 8.00
CA TYR A 69 -3.53 -7.53 8.64
C TYR A 69 -4.07 -6.25 8.02
N TRP A 70 -5.37 -6.10 8.07
CA TRP A 70 -5.97 -4.80 7.86
C TRP A 70 -6.56 -4.26 9.16
N TYR A 71 -6.72 -2.94 9.21
CA TYR A 71 -7.18 -2.22 10.39
C TYR A 71 -8.35 -1.34 9.98
N ALA A 72 -9.48 -1.52 10.68
CA ALA A 72 -10.66 -0.70 10.48
C ALA A 72 -10.48 0.65 11.19
N PRO A 73 -10.76 1.77 10.53
CA PRO A 73 -10.62 3.09 11.15
C PRO A 73 -11.70 3.34 12.20
N PRO A 74 -11.45 4.27 13.14
CA PRO A 74 -12.43 4.67 14.15
C PRO A 74 -13.63 5.43 13.58
N SER A 75 -13.48 6.05 12.40
CA SER A 75 -14.54 6.78 11.71
C SER A 75 -14.54 6.51 10.20
N SER A 76 -15.67 6.73 9.53
CA SER A 76 -15.85 6.39 8.11
C SER A 76 -15.11 7.29 7.13
N ASP A 77 -14.67 8.45 7.55
CA ASP A 77 -13.91 9.43 6.77
C ASP A 77 -12.41 9.12 6.70
N LEU A 78 -11.93 8.21 7.56
CA LEU A 78 -10.55 7.78 7.55
C LEU A 78 -10.36 6.51 6.69
N PRO A 79 -9.21 6.36 6.00
CA PRO A 79 -8.92 5.17 5.21
C PRO A 79 -8.71 3.93 6.09
N ARG A 80 -8.96 2.74 5.54
CA ARG A 80 -8.46 1.49 6.11
C ARG A 80 -6.94 1.48 6.05
N ILE A 81 -6.30 0.78 6.95
CA ILE A 81 -4.84 0.54 6.90
C ILE A 81 -4.61 -0.93 6.58
N PHE A 82 -3.69 -1.19 5.66
CA PHE A 82 -3.21 -2.54 5.37
C PHE A 82 -1.71 -2.61 5.64
N ILE A 83 -1.29 -3.53 6.51
CA ILE A 83 0.12 -3.71 6.86
C ILE A 83 0.50 -5.15 6.55
N SER A 84 1.49 -5.31 5.67
CA SER A 84 2.10 -6.60 5.35
C SER A 84 3.50 -6.72 5.95
N GLU A 85 3.91 -7.95 6.24
CA GLU A 85 5.19 -8.29 6.83
C GLU A 85 5.83 -9.43 6.05
N LEU A 86 7.08 -9.25 5.63
CA LEU A 86 7.87 -10.33 5.04
C LEU A 86 8.34 -11.30 6.11
N LYS A 87 8.07 -12.58 5.92
CA LYS A 87 8.57 -13.67 6.76
C LYS A 87 10.02 -13.97 6.42
N VAL A 88 10.94 -13.17 6.94
CA VAL A 88 12.37 -13.19 6.59
C VAL A 88 12.99 -14.57 6.82
N ASN A 89 12.54 -15.32 7.83
CA ASN A 89 13.00 -16.67 8.13
C ASN A 89 12.65 -17.72 7.05
N TYR A 90 11.78 -17.39 6.08
CA TYR A 90 11.44 -18.26 4.94
C TYR A 90 12.27 -17.95 3.69
N LEU A 91 13.09 -16.92 3.73
CA LEU A 91 14.04 -16.60 2.67
C LEU A 91 15.30 -17.48 2.77
N SER A 92 16.11 -17.47 1.71
CA SER A 92 17.42 -18.11 1.73
C SER A 92 18.31 -17.52 2.83
N THR A 93 19.27 -18.30 3.31
CA THR A 93 20.25 -17.85 4.29
C THR A 93 21.02 -16.61 3.82
N THR A 94 21.26 -16.48 2.51
CA THR A 94 21.92 -15.31 1.91
C THR A 94 21.04 -14.07 2.06
N ALA A 95 19.77 -14.14 1.67
CA ALA A 95 18.84 -13.02 1.79
C ALA A 95 18.63 -12.61 3.26
N GLN A 96 18.51 -13.59 4.17
CA GLN A 96 18.42 -13.31 5.61
C GLN A 96 19.64 -12.53 6.12
N LYS A 97 20.86 -12.95 5.76
CA LYS A 97 22.09 -12.26 6.15
C LYS A 97 22.15 -10.83 5.61
N ILE A 98 21.73 -10.62 4.37
CA ILE A 98 21.65 -9.28 3.78
C ILE A 98 20.69 -8.41 4.56
N ILE A 99 19.48 -8.89 4.85
CA ILE A 99 18.49 -8.13 5.62
C ILE A 99 19.02 -7.77 7.01
N MET A 100 19.58 -8.75 7.73
CA MET A 100 20.14 -8.54 9.07
C MET A 100 21.30 -7.53 9.08
N LYS A 101 22.14 -7.51 8.05
CA LYS A 101 23.23 -6.54 7.88
C LYS A 101 22.76 -5.08 8.04
N TYR A 102 21.51 -4.79 7.72
CA TYR A 102 20.90 -3.46 7.80
C TYR A 102 20.03 -3.33 9.05
N THR A 103 19.15 -4.29 9.30
CA THR A 103 18.13 -4.20 10.35
C THR A 103 18.68 -4.43 11.77
N ASP A 104 19.81 -5.12 11.94
CA ASP A 104 20.45 -5.33 13.25
C ASP A 104 20.96 -4.04 13.91
N SER A 105 21.02 -2.94 13.18
CA SER A 105 21.28 -1.60 13.73
C SER A 105 20.13 -1.09 14.61
N VAL A 106 18.91 -1.60 14.42
CA VAL A 106 17.72 -1.21 15.17
C VAL A 106 17.66 -2.00 16.49
N LYS A 107 18.18 -1.43 17.56
CA LYS A 107 18.39 -2.11 18.86
C LYS A 107 17.15 -2.19 19.74
N SER A 108 16.18 -1.31 19.52
CA SER A 108 14.88 -1.27 20.21
C SER A 108 13.75 -0.99 19.20
N ASP A 109 12.53 -1.23 19.60
CA ASP A 109 11.37 -0.85 18.78
C ASP A 109 11.32 0.67 18.61
N PRO A 110 11.47 1.19 17.37
CA PRO A 110 11.55 2.63 17.16
C PRO A 110 10.24 3.36 17.45
N VAL A 111 9.10 2.65 17.43
CA VAL A 111 7.79 3.24 17.73
C VAL A 111 7.64 3.50 19.23
N ASP A 112 8.29 2.71 20.10
CA ASP A 112 8.23 2.92 21.56
C ASP A 112 8.92 4.22 22.01
N GLY A 113 9.76 4.82 21.16
CA GLY A 113 10.44 6.09 21.42
C GLY A 113 9.68 7.34 20.96
N ILE A 114 8.45 7.18 20.43
CA ILE A 114 7.68 8.27 19.82
C ILE A 114 6.45 8.57 20.69
N ASP A 115 6.16 9.87 20.88
CA ASP A 115 4.84 10.29 21.35
C ASP A 115 3.84 10.14 20.19
N LEU A 116 3.03 9.08 20.22
CA LEU A 116 2.06 8.74 19.16
C LEU A 116 0.93 9.79 19.04
N ASN A 117 0.69 10.61 20.06
CA ASN A 117 -0.27 11.72 20.01
C ASN A 117 0.35 12.98 19.37
N ASN A 118 1.64 12.98 19.09
CA ASN A 118 2.33 14.06 18.41
C ASN A 118 2.45 13.76 16.90
N SER A 119 1.56 14.36 16.12
CA SER A 119 1.50 14.15 14.65
C SER A 119 2.83 14.45 13.94
N LYS A 120 3.62 15.39 14.45
CA LYS A 120 4.93 15.73 13.89
C LYS A 120 5.92 14.58 14.11
N GLN A 121 6.00 14.01 15.32
CA GLN A 121 6.87 12.87 15.60
C GLN A 121 6.49 11.64 14.78
N VAL A 122 5.18 11.35 14.66
CA VAL A 122 4.69 10.26 13.80
C VAL A 122 5.07 10.50 12.33
N SER A 123 4.88 11.72 11.82
CA SER A 123 5.26 12.07 10.45
C SER A 123 6.77 11.96 10.21
N GLU A 124 7.57 12.43 11.16
CA GLU A 124 9.04 12.30 11.12
C GLU A 124 9.47 10.83 11.10
N TYR A 125 8.87 9.98 11.95
CA TYR A 125 9.15 8.55 11.96
C TYR A 125 8.87 7.90 10.60
N LEU A 126 7.72 8.18 10.00
CA LEU A 126 7.34 7.62 8.69
C LEU A 126 8.29 8.04 7.55
N GLN A 127 9.07 9.11 7.73
CA GLN A 127 10.01 9.65 6.75
C GLN A 127 11.47 9.39 7.11
N THR A 128 11.76 9.06 8.37
CA THR A 128 13.13 8.86 8.84
C THR A 128 13.65 7.48 8.42
N PRO A 129 14.88 7.40 7.89
CA PRO A 129 15.49 6.14 7.58
C PRO A 129 15.73 5.29 8.85
N LEU A 130 15.12 4.11 8.93
CA LEU A 130 15.30 3.18 10.05
C LEU A 130 16.68 2.50 10.07
N TRP A 131 17.31 2.39 8.91
CA TRP A 131 18.65 1.86 8.70
C TRP A 131 19.33 2.55 7.53
N ARG A 132 20.66 2.35 7.40
CA ARG A 132 21.44 2.94 6.31
C ARG A 132 21.00 2.46 4.93
N LEU A 133 21.37 3.19 3.88
CA LEU A 133 21.14 2.77 2.49
C LEU A 133 21.80 1.43 2.20
N PRO A 134 21.16 0.54 1.43
CA PRO A 134 21.81 -0.68 0.94
C PRO A 134 22.86 -0.38 -0.12
N THR A 135 23.77 -1.32 -0.35
CA THR A 135 24.57 -1.35 -1.57
C THR A 135 23.70 -1.79 -2.75
N LEU A 136 24.06 -1.40 -3.98
CA LEU A 136 23.34 -1.86 -5.17
C LEU A 136 23.37 -3.40 -5.27
N LYS A 137 24.53 -4.02 -4.97
CA LYS A 137 24.67 -5.47 -4.97
C LYS A 137 23.69 -6.15 -4.00
N ASP A 138 23.60 -5.69 -2.75
CA ASP A 138 22.66 -6.27 -1.78
C ASP A 138 21.19 -6.10 -2.21
N TYR A 139 20.87 -4.97 -2.82
CA TYR A 139 19.53 -4.73 -3.39
C TYR A 139 19.23 -5.72 -4.52
N ASP A 140 20.16 -5.93 -5.46
CA ASP A 140 19.99 -6.83 -6.60
C ASP A 140 19.95 -8.29 -6.17
N ASP A 141 20.75 -8.69 -5.20
CA ASP A 141 20.72 -10.03 -4.60
C ASP A 141 19.34 -10.30 -3.95
N LEU A 142 18.78 -9.34 -3.22
CA LEU A 142 17.43 -9.45 -2.66
C LEU A 142 16.37 -9.47 -3.75
N MET A 143 16.50 -8.62 -4.78
CA MET A 143 15.54 -8.54 -5.89
C MET A 143 15.43 -9.87 -6.64
N SER A 144 16.53 -10.61 -6.75
CA SER A 144 16.55 -11.91 -7.43
C SER A 144 15.72 -12.99 -6.72
N GLU A 145 15.49 -12.85 -5.40
CA GLU A 145 14.67 -13.79 -4.61
C GLU A 145 13.32 -13.21 -4.22
N SER A 146 13.28 -11.94 -3.84
CA SER A 146 12.09 -11.27 -3.34
C SER A 146 12.09 -9.79 -3.68
N GLU A 147 11.26 -9.39 -4.65
CA GLU A 147 11.00 -7.97 -4.95
C GLU A 147 10.55 -7.21 -3.70
N TYR A 148 9.73 -7.84 -2.86
CA TYR A 148 9.28 -7.24 -1.62
C TYR A 148 10.44 -6.90 -0.68
N ALA A 149 11.39 -7.84 -0.51
CA ALA A 149 12.57 -7.62 0.32
C ALA A 149 13.42 -6.47 -0.22
N ALA A 150 13.68 -6.44 -1.53
CA ALA A 150 14.43 -5.37 -2.18
C ALA A 150 13.74 -4.02 -2.05
N TRP A 151 12.41 -3.98 -2.24
CA TRP A 151 11.65 -2.75 -2.07
C TRP A 151 11.75 -2.21 -0.64
N VAL A 152 11.54 -3.06 0.38
CA VAL A 152 11.55 -2.63 1.79
C VAL A 152 12.96 -2.27 2.24
N ILE A 153 14.01 -3.01 1.83
CA ILE A 153 15.37 -2.68 2.28
C ILE A 153 15.81 -1.29 1.82
N TYR A 154 15.32 -0.82 0.68
CA TYR A 154 15.59 0.52 0.15
C TYR A 154 14.63 1.57 0.70
N ASN A 155 13.30 1.35 0.53
CA ASN A 155 12.28 2.34 0.88
C ASN A 155 11.91 2.35 2.37
N ARG A 156 12.33 1.35 3.14
CA ARG A 156 11.99 1.16 4.56
C ARG A 156 10.47 1.09 4.72
N TYR A 157 9.92 1.77 5.73
CA TYR A 157 8.48 1.79 6.01
C TYR A 157 7.78 3.00 5.39
N TYR A 158 8.32 3.47 4.28
CA TYR A 158 7.66 4.49 3.49
C TYR A 158 6.33 3.97 2.93
N LEU A 159 5.43 4.88 2.57
CA LEU A 159 4.13 4.55 1.98
C LEU A 159 4.32 3.72 0.69
N ASN A 160 3.78 2.49 0.69
CA ASN A 160 3.84 1.65 -0.50
C ASN A 160 2.80 2.08 -1.55
N HIS A 161 1.53 2.20 -1.14
CA HIS A 161 0.47 2.77 -1.98
C HIS A 161 -0.65 3.34 -1.13
N TYR A 162 -1.42 4.23 -1.72
CA TYR A 162 -2.75 4.58 -1.30
C TYR A 162 -3.76 4.16 -2.37
N THR A 163 -5.02 4.06 -1.98
CA THR A 163 -6.08 3.56 -2.84
C THR A 163 -7.22 4.54 -2.92
N ILE A 164 -7.58 4.94 -4.13
CA ILE A 164 -8.74 5.79 -4.39
C ILE A 164 -10.01 4.96 -4.34
N SER A 165 -11.01 5.43 -3.59
CA SER A 165 -12.35 4.87 -3.56
C SER A 165 -13.11 5.28 -4.83
N VAL A 166 -13.14 4.41 -5.83
CA VAL A 166 -13.73 4.72 -7.13
C VAL A 166 -15.25 4.90 -7.03
N HIS A 167 -15.92 4.11 -6.21
CA HIS A 167 -17.38 4.20 -6.03
C HIS A 167 -17.87 5.51 -5.37
N ASP A 168 -16.96 6.30 -4.80
CA ASP A 168 -17.25 7.61 -4.24
C ASP A 168 -16.96 8.76 -5.22
N LEU A 169 -16.40 8.46 -6.40
CA LEU A 169 -16.16 9.46 -7.44
C LEU A 169 -17.47 9.91 -8.10
N PRO A 170 -17.55 11.14 -8.60
CA PRO A 170 -18.75 11.68 -9.22
C PRO A 170 -19.00 11.12 -10.63
N GLY A 171 -20.26 11.18 -11.04
CA GLY A 171 -20.71 10.91 -12.41
C GLY A 171 -20.46 9.47 -12.84
N GLU A 172 -19.94 9.31 -14.05
CA GLU A 172 -19.65 7.99 -14.63
C GLU A 172 -18.35 7.35 -14.11
N TYR A 173 -17.48 8.13 -13.47
CA TYR A 173 -16.22 7.68 -12.92
C TYR A 173 -16.36 6.86 -11.63
N CYS A 174 -17.56 6.74 -11.08
CA CYS A 174 -17.86 5.82 -9.97
C CYS A 174 -17.85 4.33 -10.37
N ASN A 175 -17.50 4.02 -11.61
CA ASN A 175 -17.35 2.67 -12.16
C ASN A 175 -15.87 2.42 -12.52
N LEU A 176 -15.31 1.31 -12.08
CA LEU A 176 -13.87 1.03 -12.19
C LEU A 176 -13.38 0.91 -13.64
N GLU A 177 -14.16 0.33 -14.56
CA GLU A 177 -13.77 0.22 -15.96
C GLU A 177 -13.70 1.59 -16.63
N LYS A 178 -14.70 2.43 -16.39
CA LYS A 178 -14.75 3.80 -16.94
C LYS A 178 -13.61 4.63 -16.35
N PHE A 179 -13.37 4.49 -15.06
CA PHE A 179 -12.26 5.15 -14.38
C PHE A 179 -10.89 4.67 -14.92
N ASN A 180 -10.70 3.37 -15.11
CA ASN A 180 -9.50 2.82 -15.73
C ASN A 180 -9.28 3.35 -17.17
N HIS A 181 -10.36 3.46 -17.94
CA HIS A 181 -10.27 4.05 -19.29
C HIS A 181 -9.80 5.50 -19.22
N PHE A 182 -10.37 6.29 -18.31
CA PHE A 182 -9.94 7.66 -18.09
C PHE A 182 -8.47 7.75 -17.67
N VAL A 183 -8.04 6.97 -16.68
CA VAL A 183 -6.64 6.95 -16.19
C VAL A 183 -5.67 6.60 -17.32
N LYS A 184 -6.02 5.64 -18.18
CA LYS A 184 -5.23 5.30 -19.38
C LYS A 184 -5.18 6.43 -20.39
N SER A 185 -6.25 7.21 -20.56
CA SER A 185 -6.26 8.37 -21.46
C SER A 185 -5.30 9.49 -21.02
N LEU A 186 -4.89 9.48 -19.73
CA LEU A 186 -3.87 10.35 -19.16
C LEU A 186 -2.44 9.83 -19.34
N GLY A 187 -2.26 8.69 -20.01
CA GLY A 187 -0.97 8.04 -20.19
C GLY A 187 -0.50 7.20 -19.01
N ILE A 188 -1.32 7.03 -17.96
CA ILE A 188 -0.99 6.20 -16.80
C ILE A 188 -1.15 4.73 -17.20
N LYS A 189 -0.10 3.93 -17.03
CA LYS A 189 -0.10 2.50 -17.30
C LYS A 189 -0.69 1.75 -16.11
N LEU A 190 -1.59 0.80 -16.37
CA LEU A 190 -2.18 -0.06 -15.36
C LEU A 190 -1.45 -1.41 -15.29
N ASN A 191 -1.35 -1.93 -14.06
CA ASN A 191 -0.80 -3.26 -13.79
C ASN A 191 -1.72 -4.35 -14.36
N LYS A 192 -1.18 -5.19 -15.25
CA LYS A 192 -1.89 -6.26 -15.93
C LYS A 192 -1.68 -7.65 -15.33
N SER A 193 -0.89 -7.77 -14.26
CA SER A 193 -0.71 -9.08 -13.59
C SER A 193 -2.06 -9.62 -13.10
N GLY A 194 -2.42 -10.81 -13.56
CA GLY A 194 -3.71 -11.43 -13.27
C GLY A 194 -4.94 -10.74 -13.89
N GLY A 195 -4.73 -9.87 -14.90
CA GLY A 195 -5.76 -9.05 -15.54
C GLY A 195 -5.76 -7.61 -15.02
N GLU A 196 -6.24 -6.66 -15.82
CA GLU A 196 -6.27 -5.24 -15.45
C GLU A 196 -7.17 -4.97 -14.23
N VAL A 197 -8.34 -5.62 -14.18
CA VAL A 197 -9.26 -5.58 -13.03
C VAL A 197 -9.20 -6.91 -12.29
N LYS A 198 -8.85 -6.86 -10.99
CA LYS A 198 -8.88 -7.98 -10.07
C LYS A 198 -10.24 -8.01 -9.39
N VAL A 199 -10.90 -9.16 -9.36
CA VAL A 199 -12.25 -9.30 -8.81
C VAL A 199 -12.24 -10.34 -7.69
N SER A 200 -12.80 -9.98 -6.52
CA SER A 200 -12.96 -10.89 -5.39
C SER A 200 -13.88 -12.07 -5.72
N LYS A 201 -13.77 -13.17 -4.96
CA LYS A 201 -14.60 -14.37 -5.14
C LYS A 201 -16.10 -14.08 -5.05
N ASP A 202 -16.49 -13.19 -4.13
CA ASP A 202 -17.86 -12.71 -3.95
C ASP A 202 -18.30 -11.67 -5.00
N LYS A 203 -17.38 -11.22 -5.87
CA LYS A 203 -17.57 -10.19 -6.90
C LYS A 203 -17.92 -8.80 -6.36
N LEU A 204 -17.80 -8.58 -5.06
CA LEU A 204 -18.17 -7.35 -4.40
C LEU A 204 -17.00 -6.38 -4.18
N LEU A 205 -15.75 -6.81 -4.43
CA LEU A 205 -14.57 -5.97 -4.44
C LEU A 205 -13.85 -6.10 -5.78
N ARG A 206 -13.68 -4.98 -6.46
CA ARG A 206 -12.99 -4.87 -7.75
C ARG A 206 -11.84 -3.88 -7.59
N GLN A 207 -10.66 -4.25 -8.06
CA GLN A 207 -9.44 -3.46 -7.86
C GLN A 207 -8.60 -3.43 -9.12
N SER A 208 -7.98 -2.29 -9.37
CA SER A 208 -6.91 -2.12 -10.34
C SER A 208 -5.81 -1.24 -9.73
N SER A 209 -4.65 -1.17 -10.36
CA SER A 209 -3.57 -0.30 -9.88
C SER A 209 -2.75 0.23 -11.04
N SER A 210 -2.11 1.38 -10.82
CA SER A 210 -1.05 1.81 -11.71
C SER A 210 0.15 0.87 -11.58
N VAL A 211 1.02 0.88 -12.61
CA VAL A 211 2.38 0.35 -12.47
C VAL A 211 3.15 1.29 -11.53
N ALA A 212 4.02 0.74 -10.69
CA ALA A 212 4.86 1.53 -9.80
C ALA A 212 5.74 2.50 -10.61
N ASN A 213 5.84 3.73 -10.13
CA ASN A 213 6.74 4.70 -10.72
C ASN A 213 8.20 4.23 -10.61
N GLN A 214 8.95 4.44 -11.68
CA GLN A 214 10.40 4.26 -11.63
C GLN A 214 11.04 5.51 -11.02
N ILE A 215 11.81 5.31 -9.96
CA ILE A 215 12.57 6.38 -9.30
C ILE A 215 14.07 6.14 -9.46
N GLU A 216 14.85 7.19 -9.71
CA GLU A 216 16.30 7.09 -9.67
C GLU A 216 16.75 6.99 -8.21
N ALA A 217 17.21 5.82 -7.82
CA ALA A 217 17.69 5.52 -6.48
C ALA A 217 19.22 5.64 -6.41
N SER A 218 19.73 6.30 -5.38
CA SER A 218 21.15 6.33 -5.05
C SER A 218 21.44 5.31 -3.94
N PHE A 219 22.46 4.49 -4.13
CA PHE A 219 22.88 3.44 -3.20
C PHE A 219 24.08 3.88 -2.35
N GLN A 220 24.41 3.08 -1.33
CA GLN A 220 25.46 3.44 -0.36
C GLN A 220 26.80 3.86 -1.00
N ASN A 221 27.17 3.25 -2.12
CA ASN A 221 28.44 3.51 -2.81
C ASN A 221 28.36 4.61 -3.88
N GLY A 222 27.24 5.35 -3.94
CA GLY A 222 26.99 6.38 -4.96
C GLY A 222 26.51 5.83 -6.31
N GLU A 223 26.36 4.51 -6.45
CA GLU A 223 25.76 3.89 -7.63
C GLU A 223 24.28 4.30 -7.75
N LYS A 224 23.80 4.42 -8.98
CA LYS A 224 22.41 4.78 -9.27
C LYS A 224 21.73 3.70 -10.09
N LYS A 225 20.44 3.48 -9.81
CA LYS A 225 19.58 2.56 -10.58
C LYS A 225 18.14 3.05 -10.56
N LEU A 226 17.41 2.82 -11.65
CA LEU A 226 15.96 2.95 -11.64
C LEU A 226 15.34 1.78 -10.89
N ILE A 227 14.56 2.06 -9.86
CA ILE A 227 13.86 1.07 -9.05
C ILE A 227 12.38 1.40 -8.93
N ALA A 228 11.57 0.41 -8.57
CA ALA A 228 10.16 0.62 -8.31
C ALA A 228 9.95 1.46 -7.02
N GLY A 229 9.23 2.55 -7.15
CA GLY A 229 8.75 3.36 -6.03
C GLY A 229 7.36 2.92 -5.56
N SER A 230 6.56 3.89 -5.15
CA SER A 230 5.15 3.70 -4.78
C SER A 230 4.23 3.70 -6.00
N TYR A 231 2.97 3.25 -5.82
CA TYR A 231 1.94 3.25 -6.85
C TYR A 231 0.58 3.69 -6.28
N VAL A 232 -0.41 3.80 -7.15
CA VAL A 232 -1.79 4.11 -6.76
C VAL A 232 -2.68 2.93 -7.11
N GLU A 233 -3.55 2.57 -6.19
CA GLU A 233 -4.59 1.57 -6.39
C GLU A 233 -5.96 2.23 -6.54
N PHE A 234 -6.87 1.57 -7.21
CA PHE A 234 -8.24 1.98 -7.45
C PHE A 234 -9.16 0.85 -7.00
N ALA A 235 -10.08 1.13 -6.07
CA ALA A 235 -11.00 0.14 -5.51
C ALA A 235 -12.46 0.55 -5.69
N GLU A 236 -13.25 -0.39 -6.19
CA GLU A 236 -14.71 -0.29 -6.24
C GLU A 236 -15.30 -1.36 -5.32
N ARG A 237 -16.01 -0.92 -4.27
CA ARG A 237 -16.72 -1.80 -3.33
C ARG A 237 -18.21 -1.75 -3.60
N SER A 238 -18.79 -2.88 -3.97
CA SER A 238 -20.23 -3.02 -4.19
C SER A 238 -20.99 -2.96 -2.88
N ILE A 239 -22.27 -2.58 -2.99
CA ILE A 239 -23.24 -2.63 -1.90
C ILE A 239 -23.51 -4.10 -1.58
N LEU A 240 -23.60 -4.44 -0.30
CA LEU A 240 -23.98 -5.77 0.14
C LEU A 240 -25.43 -6.07 -0.26
N PRO A 241 -25.77 -7.32 -0.62
CA PRO A 241 -27.09 -7.68 -1.14
C PRO A 241 -28.26 -7.25 -0.26
N GLU A 242 -28.10 -7.29 1.06
CA GLU A 242 -29.12 -6.89 2.04
C GLU A 242 -29.44 -5.38 2.04
N PHE A 243 -28.57 -4.56 1.44
CA PHE A 243 -28.72 -3.10 1.39
C PHE A 243 -29.01 -2.55 -0.01
N ILE A 244 -29.20 -3.41 -1.01
CA ILE A 244 -29.32 -3.00 -2.42
C ILE A 244 -30.56 -2.12 -2.68
N ASN A 245 -31.57 -2.23 -1.82
CA ASN A 245 -32.81 -1.46 -1.93
C ASN A 245 -32.76 -0.09 -1.21
N LEU A 246 -31.65 0.26 -0.59
CA LEU A 246 -31.47 1.57 0.02
C LEU A 246 -31.36 2.65 -1.06
N ASN A 247 -31.96 3.83 -0.79
CA ASN A 247 -31.74 4.99 -1.63
C ASN A 247 -30.24 5.37 -1.64
N LYS A 248 -29.75 5.84 -2.78
CA LYS A 248 -28.33 6.20 -2.95
C LYS A 248 -27.81 7.13 -1.84
N SER A 249 -28.63 8.08 -1.38
CA SER A 249 -28.27 9.02 -0.29
C SER A 249 -28.18 8.37 1.10
N GLN A 250 -28.69 7.17 1.27
CA GLN A 250 -28.66 6.41 2.53
C GLN A 250 -27.51 5.41 2.60
N ILE A 251 -26.83 5.21 1.46
CA ILE A 251 -25.73 4.25 1.38
C ILE A 251 -24.51 4.86 2.09
N MET A 252 -24.04 4.15 3.10
CA MET A 252 -22.84 4.46 3.87
C MET A 252 -21.79 3.37 3.67
N ARG A 253 -20.55 3.63 4.08
CA ARG A 253 -19.45 2.67 4.02
C ARG A 253 -19.82 1.30 4.61
N LYS A 254 -20.48 1.23 5.75
CA LYS A 254 -20.94 -0.01 6.40
C LYS A 254 -21.90 -0.87 5.57
N HIS A 255 -22.52 -0.29 4.53
CA HIS A 255 -23.43 -0.99 3.61
C HIS A 255 -22.68 -1.60 2.40
N ARG A 256 -21.36 -1.47 2.34
CA ARG A 256 -20.51 -1.99 1.29
C ARG A 256 -19.62 -3.11 1.79
N ARG A 257 -19.10 -3.90 0.86
CA ARG A 257 -18.16 -4.99 1.14
C ARG A 257 -16.93 -4.46 1.89
N GLU A 258 -16.66 -4.99 3.07
CA GLU A 258 -15.48 -4.69 3.88
C GLU A 258 -14.33 -5.71 3.68
N GLY A 259 -13.17 -5.43 4.26
CA GLY A 259 -11.98 -6.30 4.19
C GLY A 259 -11.35 -6.34 2.81
N PHE A 260 -10.48 -7.33 2.62
CA PHE A 260 -9.67 -7.50 1.42
C PHE A 260 -9.87 -8.91 0.82
N GLU A 261 -9.29 -9.15 -0.34
CA GLU A 261 -9.31 -10.44 -1.03
C GLU A 261 -7.87 -10.90 -1.28
N THR A 262 -7.49 -12.04 -0.73
CA THR A 262 -6.13 -12.58 -0.85
C THR A 262 -5.68 -12.70 -2.31
N GLY A 263 -6.56 -13.23 -3.18
CA GLY A 263 -6.25 -13.39 -4.60
C GLY A 263 -6.02 -12.08 -5.35
N ASN A 264 -6.70 -11.00 -4.95
CA ASN A 264 -6.49 -9.66 -5.51
C ASN A 264 -5.15 -9.09 -5.02
N ALA A 265 -4.92 -9.11 -3.70
CA ALA A 265 -3.71 -8.58 -3.09
C ALA A 265 -2.45 -9.28 -3.62
N ASP A 266 -2.49 -10.59 -3.82
CA ASP A 266 -1.37 -11.37 -4.38
C ASP A 266 -0.93 -10.84 -5.76
N LYS A 267 -1.88 -10.46 -6.63
CA LYS A 267 -1.61 -9.90 -7.95
C LYS A 267 -1.20 -8.42 -7.90
N ILE A 268 -1.73 -7.67 -6.95
CA ILE A 268 -1.39 -6.26 -6.76
C ILE A 268 0.03 -6.09 -6.21
N PHE A 269 0.51 -7.01 -5.38
CA PHE A 269 1.90 -7.00 -4.92
C PHE A 269 2.93 -7.07 -6.07
N GLU A 270 2.55 -7.57 -7.25
CA GLU A 270 3.37 -7.58 -8.46
C GLU A 270 3.34 -6.21 -9.19
N SER A 271 3.54 -5.13 -8.45
CA SER A 271 3.36 -3.75 -8.93
C SER A 271 4.36 -3.29 -10.00
N THR A 272 5.39 -4.08 -10.29
CA THR A 272 6.43 -3.79 -11.30
C THR A 272 6.13 -4.36 -12.68
N PHE A 273 5.10 -5.22 -12.82
CA PHE A 273 4.75 -5.84 -14.10
C PHE A 273 3.92 -4.92 -14.99
N THR A 274 4.43 -4.68 -16.20
CA THR A 274 3.77 -3.96 -17.31
C THR A 274 3.06 -4.93 -18.27
#